data_7a885567c9966da89368741553e6ceb3
#
_entry.id   7a885567c9966da89368741553e6ceb3
#
_cell.length_a   1.000
_cell.length_b   1.000
_cell.length_c   1.000
_cell.angle_alpha   90.00
_cell.angle_beta   90.00
_cell.angle_gamma   90.00
#
_symmetry.space_group_name_H-M   'P 1'
#
loop_
_entity.id
_entity.type
_entity.pdbx_description
1 polymer ?
#
loop_
_entity_poly.entity_id
_entity_poly.type
_entity_poly.pdbx_seq_one_letter_code
_entity_poly.pdbx_strand_id
1 'polypeptide(L)'
;MAVWGYSSDMFVKITTSGPRQYVKLVESYRDPAGVPRQRVIATLGRIESVRSGESDSLLNGLLRAAGKPSLEEGSGEVAFAPALSVGDTWLLTALWKELGFADAFRRLLRNCHQFDAERLLRVMVFNRLCDPESKLGILRWLEGTRVPEVSAELVNHQHLLRTMDTLADCADRVDDALTGLLRPLIDQELAIVFYDLTTIRAEGSTDESEDLRHFGHAKEGGTVRQVMLGVVQTAEGLPIHHEVFAGNTGETTTLVPTIEKVLARYPIKRVVLVADRGLLSLDNLEAIRALRVGDQPLEFILAVPARRYGDFDSLLTPFDEKSCRAATEEVFGEQKWQGFRLIVAHRPDMASEQSRVRDERIAALEADAAQWAEKLDAQEAGQTHPGKKLSDPGTTARFYKAVAEAHLAHIIKVDLASEVFTYAIDERALKRARLMDGKLILVSNVPDCPPAEIVARYKALADIERGFRVLKSEIEIAPVFHRLPDRIRAHALICFLALLLYRVLRLRLKAKASPISPERALEIARRIQYHQVTLHQRQSASGLSTMTPQQKDLFETVALPEPSAKHL
;
A
#
# COMPACT_ATOMS: atom_id res chain seq x y z
N MET A 1 -14.38 68.42 30.51
CA MET A 1 -15.59 67.77 31.03
C MET A 1 -15.75 66.41 30.29
N ALA A 2 -15.35 65.34 30.92
CA ALA A 2 -15.53 63.99 30.36
C ALA A 2 -16.90 63.49 30.80
N VAL A 3 -17.80 63.34 29.83
CA VAL A 3 -19.12 62.72 30.06
C VAL A 3 -18.89 61.22 30.14
N TRP A 4 -18.90 60.67 31.34
CA TRP A 4 -18.97 59.22 31.57
C TRP A 4 -20.36 58.73 31.22
N GLY A 5 -20.52 58.07 30.06
CA GLY A 5 -21.74 57.37 29.71
C GLY A 5 -21.96 56.19 30.66
N TYR A 6 -22.94 56.25 31.50
CA TYR A 6 -23.40 55.11 32.30
C TYR A 6 -24.10 54.11 31.40
N SER A 7 -23.46 52.97 31.15
CA SER A 7 -24.12 51.80 30.57
C SER A 7 -25.04 51.20 31.65
N SER A 8 -26.35 51.31 31.45
CA SER A 8 -27.32 50.59 32.27
C SER A 8 -27.55 49.22 31.61
N ASP A 9 -27.13 48.16 32.27
CA ASP A 9 -27.34 46.80 31.79
C ASP A 9 -28.75 46.32 32.19
N MET A 10 -29.61 46.07 31.20
CA MET A 10 -30.89 45.41 31.39
C MET A 10 -30.75 43.88 31.27
N PHE A 11 -31.31 43.14 32.19
CA PHE A 11 -31.30 41.68 32.19
C PHE A 11 -32.59 41.09 32.73
N VAL A 12 -32.83 39.82 32.41
CA VAL A 12 -34.01 39.10 32.91
C VAL A 12 -33.66 38.43 34.23
N LYS A 13 -34.50 38.66 35.25
CA LYS A 13 -34.36 38.10 36.59
C LYS A 13 -35.59 37.30 36.97
N ILE A 14 -35.41 36.10 37.49
CA ILE A 14 -36.48 35.30 38.08
C ILE A 14 -36.54 35.64 39.57
N THR A 15 -37.73 36.01 40.07
CA THR A 15 -37.99 36.31 41.50
C THR A 15 -39.08 35.40 42.04
N THR A 16 -38.89 34.89 43.25
CA THR A 16 -39.81 33.99 43.91
C THR A 16 -40.67 34.79 44.91
N SER A 17 -41.99 34.58 44.92
CA SER A 17 -42.92 35.13 45.89
C SER A 17 -43.86 34.02 46.36
N GLY A 18 -43.61 33.48 47.55
CA GLY A 18 -44.27 32.25 48.01
C GLY A 18 -44.05 31.07 47.05
N PRO A 19 -45.09 30.34 46.68
CA PRO A 19 -44.96 29.21 45.77
C PRO A 19 -44.84 29.60 44.29
N ARG A 20 -44.81 30.89 43.95
CA ARG A 20 -44.88 31.41 42.58
C ARG A 20 -43.58 32.06 42.17
N GLN A 21 -43.15 31.84 40.92
CA GLN A 21 -41.99 32.48 40.31
C GLN A 21 -42.44 33.45 39.21
N TYR A 22 -41.78 34.61 39.16
CA TYR A 22 -42.06 35.68 38.21
C TYR A 22 -40.79 36.03 37.42
N VAL A 23 -40.97 36.22 36.14
CA VAL A 23 -39.94 36.72 35.24
C VAL A 23 -40.05 38.22 35.15
N LYS A 24 -38.96 38.92 35.48
CA LYS A 24 -38.91 40.39 35.50
C LYS A 24 -37.76 40.90 34.65
N LEU A 25 -38.03 41.99 33.93
CA LEU A 25 -36.97 42.79 33.30
C LEU A 25 -36.44 43.77 34.31
N VAL A 26 -35.17 43.74 34.62
CA VAL A 26 -34.52 44.51 35.66
C VAL A 26 -33.37 45.31 35.04
N GLU A 27 -33.28 46.56 35.43
CA GLU A 27 -32.15 47.42 35.08
C GLU A 27 -31.21 47.57 36.28
N SER A 28 -29.89 47.41 36.04
CA SER A 28 -28.88 47.71 37.04
C SER A 28 -28.40 49.15 36.85
N TYR A 29 -28.45 49.94 37.90
CA TYR A 29 -28.01 51.34 37.89
C TYR A 29 -27.25 51.66 39.17
N ARG A 30 -26.51 52.77 39.18
CA ARG A 30 -25.87 53.28 40.38
C ARG A 30 -26.73 54.47 40.93
N ASP A 31 -26.93 54.47 42.22
CA ASP A 31 -27.59 55.61 42.85
C ASP A 31 -26.70 56.84 42.94
N PRO A 32 -27.16 58.02 43.33
CA PRO A 32 -26.31 59.20 43.41
C PRO A 32 -25.11 59.08 44.35
N ALA A 33 -25.13 58.12 45.26
CA ALA A 33 -24.01 57.80 46.14
C ALA A 33 -23.01 56.77 45.55
N GLY A 34 -23.24 56.34 44.27
CA GLY A 34 -22.38 55.37 43.54
C GLY A 34 -22.65 53.90 43.87
N VAL A 35 -23.63 53.62 44.71
CA VAL A 35 -23.99 52.25 45.12
C VAL A 35 -24.84 51.56 44.04
N PRO A 36 -24.50 50.33 43.65
CA PRO A 36 -25.24 49.56 42.64
C PRO A 36 -26.62 49.20 43.18
N ARG A 37 -27.65 49.53 42.40
CA ARG A 37 -29.06 49.28 42.68
C ARG A 37 -29.71 48.59 41.50
N GLN A 38 -30.82 47.89 41.75
CA GLN A 38 -31.65 47.28 40.73
C GLN A 38 -33.06 47.82 40.79
N ARG A 39 -33.64 48.19 39.66
CA ARG A 39 -35.06 48.52 39.56
C ARG A 39 -35.77 47.62 38.59
N VAL A 40 -36.98 47.25 38.89
CA VAL A 40 -37.83 46.47 38.00
C VAL A 40 -38.43 47.40 36.96
N ILE A 41 -38.12 47.14 35.68
CA ILE A 41 -38.70 47.90 34.58
C ILE A 41 -40.08 47.34 34.20
N ALA A 42 -40.18 46.00 34.11
CA ALA A 42 -41.43 45.32 33.78
C ALA A 42 -41.52 43.96 34.45
N THR A 43 -42.70 43.47 34.76
CA THR A 43 -42.97 42.07 35.09
C THR A 43 -43.51 41.39 33.83
N LEU A 44 -42.76 40.42 33.30
CA LEU A 44 -43.05 39.75 32.02
C LEU A 44 -44.11 38.64 32.19
N GLY A 45 -44.37 38.20 33.41
CA GLY A 45 -45.37 37.18 33.71
C GLY A 45 -44.87 36.13 34.72
N ARG A 46 -45.66 35.09 34.94
CA ARG A 46 -45.25 33.91 35.71
C ARG A 46 -44.30 33.07 34.87
N ILE A 47 -43.40 32.37 35.53
CA ILE A 47 -42.42 31.51 34.80
C ILE A 47 -43.13 30.39 34.04
N GLU A 48 -44.22 29.88 34.56
CA GLU A 48 -45.07 28.88 33.92
C GLU A 48 -45.68 29.40 32.61
N SER A 49 -46.19 30.64 32.58
CA SER A 49 -46.74 31.30 31.37
C SER A 49 -45.63 31.54 30.30
N VAL A 50 -44.42 31.84 30.73
CA VAL A 50 -43.30 31.98 29.79
C VAL A 50 -42.88 30.61 29.19
N ARG A 51 -42.93 29.56 30.02
CA ARG A 51 -42.62 28.19 29.58
C ARG A 51 -43.73 27.56 28.75
N SER A 52 -44.98 27.96 28.92
CA SER A 52 -46.11 27.46 28.11
C SER A 52 -46.27 28.14 26.76
N GLY A 53 -45.43 29.14 26.44
CA GLY A 53 -45.50 29.87 25.17
C GLY A 53 -46.42 31.08 25.17
N GLU A 54 -47.13 31.39 26.27
CA GLU A 54 -48.01 32.58 26.37
C GLU A 54 -47.28 33.91 26.15
N SER A 55 -45.93 33.92 26.34
CA SER A 55 -45.07 35.09 26.14
C SER A 55 -44.32 35.09 24.80
N ASP A 56 -44.57 34.14 23.93
CA ASP A 56 -43.82 33.97 22.67
C ASP A 56 -44.00 35.14 21.70
N SER A 57 -45.19 35.76 21.68
CA SER A 57 -45.43 36.95 20.86
C SER A 57 -44.56 38.15 21.30
N LEU A 58 -44.34 38.34 22.61
CA LEU A 58 -43.44 39.35 23.13
C LEU A 58 -41.98 39.04 22.82
N LEU A 59 -41.57 37.78 23.01
CA LEU A 59 -40.20 37.30 22.69
C LEU A 59 -39.91 37.41 21.20
N ASN A 60 -40.85 37.02 20.35
CA ASN A 60 -40.70 37.13 18.88
C ASN A 60 -40.65 38.60 18.43
N GLY A 61 -41.42 39.50 19.10
CA GLY A 61 -41.32 40.94 18.87
C GLY A 61 -39.94 41.50 19.18
N LEU A 62 -39.34 41.11 20.30
CA LEU A 62 -37.98 41.49 20.70
C LEU A 62 -36.91 40.90 19.77
N LEU A 63 -37.04 39.63 19.40
CA LEU A 63 -36.13 38.98 18.45
C LEU A 63 -36.17 39.66 17.09
N ARG A 64 -37.36 39.99 16.58
CA ARG A 64 -37.55 40.73 15.33
C ARG A 64 -36.93 42.12 15.38
N ALA A 65 -37.13 42.84 16.46
CA ALA A 65 -36.52 44.16 16.68
C ALA A 65 -34.98 44.08 16.74
N ALA A 66 -34.45 42.96 17.26
CA ALA A 66 -33.02 42.69 17.33
C ALA A 66 -32.44 42.09 16.01
N GLY A 67 -33.25 41.91 14.96
CA GLY A 67 -32.85 41.27 13.72
C GLY A 67 -32.53 39.76 13.82
N LYS A 68 -33.09 39.11 14.86
CA LYS A 68 -32.93 37.69 15.10
C LYS A 68 -34.17 36.91 14.67
N PRO A 69 -34.06 35.63 14.29
CA PRO A 69 -35.19 34.78 13.91
C PRO A 69 -36.19 34.63 15.09
N SER A 70 -37.49 34.53 14.79
CA SER A 70 -38.52 34.29 15.77
C SER A 70 -38.48 32.88 16.36
N LEU A 71 -39.10 32.66 17.54
CA LEU A 71 -39.16 31.33 18.17
C LEU A 71 -39.92 30.30 17.31
N GLU A 72 -40.85 30.72 16.48
CA GLU A 72 -41.60 29.86 15.55
C GLU A 72 -40.80 29.48 14.31
N GLU A 73 -39.83 30.33 13.92
CA GLU A 73 -38.87 30.00 12.85
C GLU A 73 -37.80 28.99 13.29
N GLY A 74 -37.74 28.63 14.58
CA GLY A 74 -36.85 27.63 15.17
C GLY A 74 -37.19 26.18 14.80
N SER A 75 -38.37 25.90 14.22
CA SER A 75 -38.76 24.61 13.64
C SER A 75 -38.42 24.50 12.14
N GLY A 76 -37.65 25.43 11.61
CA GLY A 76 -37.27 25.46 10.19
C GLY A 76 -36.43 24.26 9.78
N GLU A 77 -36.53 23.94 8.52
CA GLU A 77 -35.87 22.83 7.83
C GLU A 77 -34.37 22.83 8.08
N VAL A 78 -33.86 21.71 8.61
CA VAL A 78 -32.42 21.46 8.79
C VAL A 78 -31.95 20.75 7.53
N ALA A 79 -31.09 21.39 6.75
CA ALA A 79 -30.50 20.78 5.58
C ALA A 79 -29.09 20.26 5.91
N PHE A 80 -28.84 19.01 5.58
CA PHE A 80 -27.53 18.38 5.70
C PHE A 80 -26.86 18.34 4.33
N ALA A 81 -25.66 18.90 4.22
CA ALA A 81 -24.82 18.62 3.06
C ALA A 81 -24.31 17.17 3.10
N PRO A 82 -23.91 16.59 1.97
CA PRO A 82 -23.27 15.28 1.98
C PRO A 82 -22.11 15.23 2.97
N ALA A 83 -22.04 14.17 3.77
CA ALA A 83 -20.92 13.96 4.68
C ALA A 83 -19.66 13.59 3.89
N LEU A 84 -18.53 14.22 4.20
CA LEU A 84 -17.28 13.97 3.53
C LEU A 84 -16.34 13.18 4.45
N SER A 85 -15.78 12.08 3.94
CA SER A 85 -14.71 11.36 4.61
C SER A 85 -13.47 12.26 4.75
N VAL A 86 -12.80 12.25 5.91
CA VAL A 86 -11.65 13.13 6.16
C VAL A 86 -10.53 12.50 6.98
N GLY A 87 -10.84 11.49 7.79
CA GLY A 87 -9.87 11.01 8.77
C GLY A 87 -8.65 10.32 8.16
N ASP A 88 -8.81 9.57 7.07
CA ASP A 88 -7.73 8.94 6.32
C ASP A 88 -6.84 9.97 5.63
N THR A 89 -7.42 10.96 4.95
CA THR A 89 -6.68 12.06 4.31
C THR A 89 -6.02 12.99 5.32
N TRP A 90 -6.60 13.14 6.51
CA TRP A 90 -5.98 13.86 7.62
C TRP A 90 -4.73 13.15 8.12
N LEU A 91 -4.83 11.84 8.40
CA LEU A 91 -3.71 11.00 8.83
C LEU A 91 -2.56 11.08 7.82
N LEU A 92 -2.88 10.92 6.53
CA LEU A 92 -1.90 11.01 5.45
C LEU A 92 -1.31 12.43 5.30
N THR A 93 -2.11 13.50 5.51
CA THR A 93 -1.62 14.89 5.49
C THR A 93 -0.64 15.15 6.63
N ALA A 94 -0.95 14.66 7.83
CA ALA A 94 -0.05 14.80 8.97
C ALA A 94 1.29 14.08 8.71
N LEU A 95 1.23 12.85 8.19
CA LEU A 95 2.42 12.08 7.83
C LEU A 95 3.22 12.74 6.71
N TRP A 96 2.57 13.25 5.66
CA TRP A 96 3.17 13.97 4.54
C TRP A 96 3.96 15.21 4.99
N LYS A 97 3.38 15.98 5.92
CA LYS A 97 4.02 17.16 6.50
C LYS A 97 5.20 16.80 7.40
N GLU A 98 5.02 15.81 8.25
CA GLU A 98 6.07 15.38 9.18
C GLU A 98 7.30 14.82 8.45
N LEU A 99 7.11 14.10 7.35
CA LEU A 99 8.18 13.61 6.49
C LEU A 99 8.85 14.72 5.65
N GLY A 100 8.35 15.96 5.72
CA GLY A 100 8.92 17.09 5.00
C GLY A 100 8.53 17.17 3.52
N PHE A 101 7.65 16.30 3.02
CA PHE A 101 7.25 16.28 1.62
C PHE A 101 6.53 17.56 1.20
N ALA A 102 5.66 18.10 2.06
CA ALA A 102 4.95 19.35 1.76
C ALA A 102 5.91 20.48 1.40
N ASP A 103 6.95 20.68 2.20
CA ASP A 103 7.91 21.78 1.98
C ASP A 103 8.87 21.50 0.81
N ALA A 104 9.28 20.24 0.63
CA ALA A 104 10.15 19.84 -0.46
C ALA A 104 9.44 20.02 -1.81
N PHE A 105 8.24 19.46 -1.97
CA PHE A 105 7.50 19.53 -3.24
C PHE A 105 6.97 20.94 -3.52
N ARG A 106 6.60 21.72 -2.51
CA ARG A 106 6.24 23.13 -2.69
C ARG A 106 7.39 23.95 -3.27
N ARG A 107 8.63 23.68 -2.82
CA ARG A 107 9.83 24.34 -3.36
C ARG A 107 10.14 23.89 -4.79
N LEU A 108 10.04 22.59 -5.06
CA LEU A 108 10.35 22.01 -6.38
C LEU A 108 9.37 22.43 -7.45
N LEU A 109 8.07 22.48 -7.13
CA LEU A 109 6.98 22.72 -8.06
C LEU A 109 6.58 24.20 -8.12
N ARG A 110 7.41 25.11 -7.65
CA ARG A 110 7.16 26.55 -7.53
C ARG A 110 6.80 27.25 -8.83
N ASN A 111 7.20 26.70 -9.97
CA ASN A 111 7.00 27.32 -11.28
C ASN A 111 5.59 27.15 -11.85
N CYS A 112 4.71 26.45 -11.17
CA CYS A 112 3.30 26.32 -11.54
C CYS A 112 2.49 27.48 -10.97
N HIS A 113 2.51 28.65 -11.62
CA HIS A 113 1.84 29.86 -11.13
C HIS A 113 0.31 29.83 -11.21
N GLN A 114 -0.30 28.86 -11.91
CA GLN A 114 -1.76 28.81 -12.13
C GLN A 114 -2.50 27.93 -11.11
N PHE A 115 -1.81 27.03 -10.41
CA PHE A 115 -2.38 26.09 -9.45
C PHE A 115 -1.31 25.59 -8.47
N ASP A 116 -1.76 25.07 -7.32
CA ASP A 116 -0.87 24.51 -6.30
C ASP A 116 -0.53 23.04 -6.65
N ALA A 117 0.57 22.85 -7.36
CA ALA A 117 1.01 21.55 -7.84
C ALA A 117 1.38 20.59 -6.70
N GLU A 118 1.86 21.08 -5.52
CA GLU A 118 2.09 20.25 -4.34
C GLU A 118 0.77 19.64 -3.85
N ARG A 119 -0.27 20.45 -3.69
CA ARG A 119 -1.59 19.96 -3.26
C ARG A 119 -2.18 18.94 -4.23
N LEU A 120 -2.01 19.16 -5.53
CA LEU A 120 -2.48 18.22 -6.56
C LEU A 120 -1.68 16.92 -6.56
N LEU A 121 -0.37 16.98 -6.35
CA LEU A 121 0.46 15.78 -6.15
C LEU A 121 -0.02 15.00 -4.92
N ARG A 122 -0.23 15.68 -3.81
CA ARG A 122 -0.74 15.10 -2.57
C ARG A 122 -2.09 14.41 -2.75
N VAL A 123 -3.02 15.05 -3.45
CA VAL A 123 -4.31 14.45 -3.82
C VAL A 123 -4.12 13.18 -4.63
N MET A 124 -3.25 13.18 -5.65
CA MET A 124 -2.97 12.00 -6.48
C MET A 124 -2.35 10.86 -5.68
N VAL A 125 -1.45 11.16 -4.75
CA VAL A 125 -0.80 10.16 -3.87
C VAL A 125 -1.80 9.58 -2.87
N PHE A 126 -2.61 10.42 -2.22
CA PHE A 126 -3.59 9.97 -1.24
C PHE A 126 -4.69 9.14 -1.88
N ASN A 127 -5.13 9.52 -3.07
CA ASN A 127 -6.09 8.71 -3.81
C ASN A 127 -5.59 7.28 -4.04
N ARG A 128 -4.27 7.07 -4.30
CA ARG A 128 -3.71 5.71 -4.42
C ARG A 128 -3.81 4.87 -3.15
N LEU A 129 -3.89 5.49 -1.98
CA LEU A 129 -3.97 4.80 -0.69
C LEU A 129 -5.40 4.68 -0.16
N CYS A 130 -6.26 5.64 -0.52
CA CYS A 130 -7.62 5.69 0.00
C CYS A 130 -8.63 4.99 -0.93
N ASP A 131 -8.58 5.27 -2.22
CA ASP A 131 -9.53 4.76 -3.22
C ASP A 131 -8.89 4.88 -4.61
N PRO A 132 -8.06 3.89 -5.01
CA PRO A 132 -7.29 3.97 -6.24
C PRO A 132 -8.16 4.20 -7.48
N GLU A 133 -8.03 5.36 -8.09
CA GLU A 133 -8.84 5.78 -9.23
C GLU A 133 -7.99 6.36 -10.37
N SER A 134 -8.56 6.43 -11.58
CA SER A 134 -7.96 7.18 -12.68
C SER A 134 -7.86 8.67 -12.36
N LYS A 135 -7.05 9.43 -13.11
CA LYS A 135 -6.95 10.89 -12.90
C LYS A 135 -8.31 11.61 -13.06
N LEU A 136 -9.20 11.06 -13.88
CA LEU A 136 -10.58 11.55 -13.99
C LEU A 136 -11.44 11.07 -12.79
N GLY A 137 -11.23 9.85 -12.33
CA GLY A 137 -11.93 9.29 -11.17
C GLY A 137 -11.61 10.02 -9.87
N ILE A 138 -10.41 10.60 -9.74
CA ILE A 138 -10.05 11.46 -8.59
C ILE A 138 -11.08 12.58 -8.38
N LEU A 139 -11.65 13.15 -9.43
CA LEU A 139 -12.64 14.21 -9.30
C LEU A 139 -13.91 13.70 -8.61
N ARG A 140 -14.37 12.48 -8.96
CA ARG A 140 -15.51 11.83 -8.29
C ARG A 140 -15.19 11.46 -6.85
N TRP A 141 -13.98 10.95 -6.58
CA TRP A 141 -13.53 10.64 -5.23
C TRP A 141 -13.59 11.86 -4.31
N LEU A 142 -13.22 13.05 -4.82
CA LEU A 142 -13.26 14.30 -4.07
C LEU A 142 -14.69 14.79 -3.77
N GLU A 143 -15.73 14.29 -4.47
CA GLU A 143 -17.13 14.60 -4.14
C GLU A 143 -17.56 13.99 -2.78
N GLY A 144 -16.94 12.86 -2.38
CA GLY A 144 -17.19 12.16 -1.11
C GLY A 144 -16.07 12.30 -0.08
N THR A 145 -14.98 12.98 -0.41
CA THR A 145 -13.77 13.02 0.41
C THR A 145 -13.24 14.44 0.54
N ARG A 146 -12.91 14.83 1.75
CA ARG A 146 -12.24 16.11 2.04
C ARG A 146 -10.74 15.86 2.26
N VAL A 147 -9.91 16.50 1.47
CA VAL A 147 -8.45 16.51 1.67
C VAL A 147 -8.09 17.84 2.36
N PRO A 148 -7.42 17.82 3.52
CA PRO A 148 -7.04 19.04 4.23
C PRO A 148 -6.28 20.03 3.34
N GLU A 149 -6.64 21.31 3.43
CA GLU A 149 -6.05 22.41 2.66
C GLU A 149 -6.27 22.36 1.14
N VAL A 150 -7.10 21.44 0.65
CA VAL A 150 -7.46 21.31 -0.76
C VAL A 150 -8.92 21.70 -0.96
N SER A 151 -9.17 22.66 -1.86
CA SER A 151 -10.51 22.97 -2.34
C SER A 151 -10.82 22.08 -3.53
N ALA A 152 -11.77 21.16 -3.39
CA ALA A 152 -12.14 20.22 -4.45
C ALA A 152 -12.56 20.92 -5.76
N GLU A 153 -13.22 22.06 -5.65
CA GLU A 153 -13.70 22.88 -6.76
C GLU A 153 -12.55 23.42 -7.65
N LEU A 154 -11.34 23.57 -7.08
CA LEU A 154 -10.16 24.03 -7.81
C LEU A 154 -9.38 22.89 -8.47
N VAL A 155 -9.74 21.65 -8.18
CA VAL A 155 -9.09 20.47 -8.78
C VAL A 155 -9.79 20.13 -10.09
N ASN A 156 -9.04 20.09 -11.18
CA ASN A 156 -9.54 19.65 -12.47
C ASN A 156 -8.56 18.66 -13.14
N HIS A 157 -9.06 17.89 -14.06
CA HIS A 157 -8.29 16.84 -14.75
C HIS A 157 -7.03 17.39 -15.44
N GLN A 158 -7.12 18.56 -16.08
CA GLN A 158 -5.99 19.16 -16.80
C GLN A 158 -4.87 19.57 -15.83
N HIS A 159 -5.21 20.13 -14.65
CA HIS A 159 -4.23 20.50 -13.64
C HIS A 159 -3.51 19.27 -13.06
N LEU A 160 -4.21 18.14 -12.88
CA LEU A 160 -3.59 16.86 -12.46
C LEU A 160 -2.56 16.40 -13.50
N LEU A 161 -2.92 16.43 -14.80
CA LEU A 161 -1.99 16.04 -15.86
C LEU A 161 -0.79 16.99 -15.96
N ARG A 162 -1.01 18.31 -15.87
CA ARG A 162 0.08 19.30 -15.86
C ARG A 162 1.01 19.14 -14.65
N THR A 163 0.47 18.75 -13.50
CA THR A 163 1.30 18.42 -12.34
C THR A 163 2.21 17.23 -12.64
N MET A 164 1.70 16.20 -13.35
CA MET A 164 2.53 15.07 -13.78
C MET A 164 3.63 15.50 -14.77
N ASP A 165 3.31 16.37 -15.72
CA ASP A 165 4.29 16.91 -16.67
C ASP A 165 5.38 17.68 -15.92
N THR A 166 5.00 18.54 -14.95
CA THR A 166 5.97 19.28 -14.12
C THR A 166 6.85 18.37 -13.27
N LEU A 167 6.30 17.26 -12.76
CA LEU A 167 7.11 16.26 -12.02
C LEU A 167 8.16 15.61 -12.92
N ALA A 168 7.80 15.31 -14.16
CA ALA A 168 8.74 14.77 -15.14
C ALA A 168 9.85 15.76 -15.50
N ASP A 169 9.51 17.03 -15.71
CA ASP A 169 10.47 18.10 -15.98
C ASP A 169 11.45 18.35 -14.83
N CYS A 170 11.08 17.91 -13.62
CA CYS A 170 11.87 18.09 -12.40
C CYS A 170 12.44 16.77 -11.85
N ALA A 171 12.44 15.68 -12.61
CA ALA A 171 12.72 14.32 -12.11
C ALA A 171 14.01 14.23 -11.28
N ASP A 172 15.14 14.73 -11.78
CA ASP A 172 16.42 14.68 -11.04
C ASP A 172 16.36 15.43 -9.71
N ARG A 173 15.71 16.60 -9.69
CA ARG A 173 15.53 17.39 -8.46
C ARG A 173 14.58 16.74 -7.47
N VAL A 174 13.57 16.03 -7.96
CA VAL A 174 12.67 15.21 -7.13
C VAL A 174 13.44 14.08 -6.48
N ASP A 175 14.26 13.37 -7.23
CA ASP A 175 15.11 12.30 -6.74
C ASP A 175 16.11 12.78 -5.68
N ASP A 176 16.75 13.95 -5.90
CA ASP A 176 17.66 14.56 -4.93
C ASP A 176 16.92 14.96 -3.64
N ALA A 177 15.74 15.55 -3.76
CA ALA A 177 14.93 15.92 -2.60
C ALA A 177 14.48 14.70 -1.81
N LEU A 178 14.01 13.64 -2.48
CA LEU A 178 13.64 12.38 -1.85
C LEU A 178 14.84 11.75 -1.15
N THR A 179 16.01 11.75 -1.78
CA THR A 179 17.25 11.27 -1.17
C THR A 179 17.56 12.02 0.13
N GLY A 180 17.45 13.36 0.12
CA GLY A 180 17.66 14.18 1.30
C GLY A 180 16.67 13.88 2.44
N LEU A 181 15.41 13.64 2.12
CA LEU A 181 14.34 13.32 3.09
C LEU A 181 14.47 11.88 3.64
N LEU A 182 14.90 10.94 2.82
CA LEU A 182 15.00 9.52 3.20
C LEU A 182 16.31 9.19 3.92
N ARG A 183 17.38 9.93 3.64
CA ARG A 183 18.72 9.69 4.23
C ARG A 183 18.70 9.51 5.76
N PRO A 184 17.98 10.32 6.57
CA PRO A 184 17.92 10.14 8.01
C PRO A 184 17.23 8.84 8.47
N LEU A 185 16.47 8.20 7.57
CA LEU A 185 15.73 6.98 7.85
C LEU A 185 16.53 5.72 7.49
N ILE A 186 17.74 5.86 6.94
CA ILE A 186 18.59 4.76 6.44
C ILE A 186 19.81 4.64 7.32
N ASP A 187 20.14 3.42 7.76
CA ASP A 187 21.41 3.14 8.41
C ASP A 187 22.56 3.36 7.42
N GLN A 188 23.44 4.31 7.74
CA GLN A 188 24.57 4.67 6.89
C GLN A 188 25.83 3.82 7.14
N GLU A 189 25.89 3.10 8.26
CA GLU A 189 27.01 2.20 8.55
C GLU A 189 26.88 0.87 7.81
N LEU A 190 25.68 0.30 7.82
CA LEU A 190 25.37 -0.93 7.10
C LEU A 190 23.95 -0.88 6.56
N ALA A 191 23.77 -0.73 5.25
CA ALA A 191 22.49 -0.86 4.62
C ALA A 191 22.37 -2.21 3.90
N ILE A 192 21.34 -2.98 4.26
CA ILE A 192 20.90 -4.12 3.48
C ILE A 192 19.87 -3.58 2.49
N VAL A 193 20.19 -3.65 1.20
CA VAL A 193 19.29 -3.18 0.15
C VAL A 193 18.79 -4.36 -0.66
N PHE A 194 17.54 -4.27 -1.01
CA PHE A 194 16.85 -5.27 -1.80
C PHE A 194 16.45 -4.65 -3.13
N TYR A 195 16.78 -5.33 -4.21
CA TYR A 195 16.32 -4.96 -5.53
C TYR A 195 15.40 -6.04 -6.07
N ASP A 196 14.26 -5.62 -6.57
CA ASP A 196 13.36 -6.47 -7.32
C ASP A 196 12.73 -5.69 -8.47
N LEU A 197 12.33 -6.44 -9.50
CA LEU A 197 11.76 -5.92 -10.73
C LEU A 197 10.36 -6.53 -10.92
N THR A 198 9.38 -5.70 -11.25
CA THR A 198 8.03 -6.16 -11.53
C THR A 198 7.51 -5.64 -12.86
N THR A 199 6.62 -6.43 -13.48
CA THR A 199 5.89 -6.02 -14.69
C THR A 199 4.63 -5.27 -14.31
N ILE A 200 4.35 -4.19 -15.03
CA ILE A 200 3.15 -3.37 -14.88
C ILE A 200 2.44 -3.34 -16.22
N ARG A 201 1.24 -3.91 -16.26
CA ARG A 201 0.41 -3.92 -17.46
C ARG A 201 0.09 -2.48 -17.90
N ALA A 202 0.19 -2.24 -19.20
CA ALA A 202 -0.14 -0.96 -19.82
C ALA A 202 -1.19 -1.18 -20.92
N GLU A 203 -2.10 -0.22 -21.05
CA GLU A 203 -3.17 -0.25 -22.04
C GLU A 203 -2.93 0.74 -23.18
N GLY A 204 -3.62 0.53 -24.29
CA GLY A 204 -3.57 1.36 -25.49
C GLY A 204 -2.51 0.92 -26.49
N SER A 205 -2.69 1.33 -27.75
CA SER A 205 -1.76 1.11 -28.86
C SER A 205 -1.02 2.39 -29.20
N THR A 206 0.28 2.33 -29.45
CA THR A 206 1.06 3.39 -30.11
C THR A 206 2.14 2.76 -30.95
N ASP A 207 2.48 3.40 -32.04
CA ASP A 207 3.58 3.02 -32.94
C ASP A 207 4.78 3.98 -32.76
N GLU A 208 4.86 4.71 -31.63
CA GLU A 208 5.92 5.67 -31.35
C GLU A 208 7.21 4.95 -30.99
N SER A 209 8.31 5.35 -31.59
CA SER A 209 9.65 4.74 -31.43
C SER A 209 10.23 4.84 -30.00
N GLU A 210 9.70 5.78 -29.20
CA GLU A 210 10.15 6.03 -27.81
C GLU A 210 9.19 5.51 -26.75
N ASP A 211 8.19 4.70 -27.13
CA ASP A 211 7.20 4.17 -26.21
C ASP A 211 7.86 3.20 -25.20
N LEU A 212 7.66 3.42 -23.91
CA LEU A 212 8.10 2.51 -22.86
C LEU A 212 7.28 1.21 -22.81
N ARG A 213 6.08 1.23 -23.41
CA ARG A 213 5.12 0.13 -23.37
C ARG A 213 5.44 -0.88 -24.45
N HIS A 214 6.15 -1.94 -24.12
CA HIS A 214 6.46 -3.02 -25.03
C HIS A 214 5.75 -4.31 -24.65
N PHE A 215 5.58 -5.20 -25.64
CA PHE A 215 5.11 -6.55 -25.36
C PHE A 215 6.18 -7.35 -24.63
N GLY A 216 5.78 -8.04 -23.58
CA GLY A 216 6.66 -8.91 -22.79
C GLY A 216 5.85 -9.97 -22.06
N HIS A 217 6.56 -10.95 -21.51
CA HIS A 217 5.93 -11.99 -20.68
C HIS A 217 5.61 -11.41 -19.30
N ALA A 218 4.32 -11.32 -18.98
CA ALA A 218 3.90 -10.87 -17.66
C ALA A 218 4.22 -11.94 -16.60
N LYS A 219 4.65 -11.51 -15.41
CA LYS A 219 4.83 -12.44 -14.26
C LYS A 219 3.53 -13.17 -13.88
N GLU A 220 2.39 -12.64 -14.29
CA GLU A 220 1.04 -13.21 -14.09
C GLU A 220 0.63 -14.18 -15.21
N GLY A 221 1.48 -14.35 -16.22
CA GLY A 221 1.28 -15.22 -17.38
C GLY A 221 0.77 -14.48 -18.63
N GLY A 222 1.14 -15.01 -19.79
CA GLY A 222 0.79 -14.46 -21.10
C GLY A 222 1.70 -13.34 -21.59
N THR A 223 1.54 -12.97 -22.88
CA THR A 223 2.24 -11.84 -23.51
C THR A 223 1.31 -10.64 -23.50
N VAL A 224 1.69 -9.60 -22.77
CA VAL A 224 0.90 -8.36 -22.64
C VAL A 224 1.79 -7.15 -22.88
N ARG A 225 1.18 -6.04 -23.22
CA ARG A 225 1.87 -4.75 -23.26
C ARG A 225 2.12 -4.30 -21.82
N GLN A 226 3.36 -3.97 -21.51
CA GLN A 226 3.80 -3.69 -20.14
C GLN A 226 4.95 -2.67 -20.10
N VAL A 227 5.22 -2.15 -18.93
CA VAL A 227 6.46 -1.48 -18.53
C VAL A 227 7.08 -2.26 -17.37
N MET A 228 8.37 -2.10 -17.15
CA MET A 228 9.06 -2.71 -16.02
C MET A 228 9.32 -1.65 -14.95
N LEU A 229 9.08 -1.98 -13.68
CA LEU A 229 9.38 -1.14 -12.53
C LEU A 229 10.37 -1.84 -11.61
N GLY A 230 11.55 -1.25 -11.46
CA GLY A 230 12.53 -1.62 -10.45
C GLY A 230 12.33 -0.80 -9.18
N VAL A 231 12.40 -1.44 -8.03
CA VAL A 231 12.34 -0.76 -6.73
C VAL A 231 13.47 -1.26 -5.84
N VAL A 232 14.17 -0.33 -5.21
CA VAL A 232 15.17 -0.60 -4.19
C VAL A 232 14.60 -0.26 -2.83
N GLN A 233 14.71 -1.18 -1.88
CA GLN A 233 14.16 -1.04 -0.53
C GLN A 233 15.22 -1.40 0.51
N THR A 234 15.09 -0.87 1.73
CA THR A 234 15.90 -1.28 2.89
C THR A 234 15.39 -2.60 3.48
N ALA A 235 16.11 -3.15 4.45
CA ALA A 235 15.71 -4.36 5.17
C ALA A 235 14.36 -4.23 5.88
N GLU A 236 14.01 -3.03 6.31
CA GLU A 236 12.72 -2.71 6.95
C GLU A 236 11.59 -2.55 5.91
N GLY A 237 11.94 -2.65 4.61
CA GLY A 237 11.02 -2.51 3.50
C GLY A 237 10.70 -1.05 3.15
N LEU A 238 11.53 -0.08 3.58
CA LEU A 238 11.40 1.31 3.17
C LEU A 238 11.88 1.47 1.72
N PRO A 239 11.06 1.90 0.76
CA PRO A 239 11.48 2.12 -0.60
C PRO A 239 12.35 3.38 -0.68
N ILE A 240 13.55 3.26 -1.28
CA ILE A 240 14.54 4.35 -1.34
C ILE A 240 14.83 4.81 -2.76
N HIS A 241 14.53 3.98 -3.76
CA HIS A 241 14.69 4.32 -5.16
C HIS A 241 13.73 3.51 -6.04
N HIS A 242 13.32 4.10 -7.16
CA HIS A 242 12.54 3.41 -8.18
C HIS A 242 13.01 3.82 -9.57
N GLU A 243 12.83 2.93 -10.54
CA GLU A 243 13.14 3.21 -11.93
C GLU A 243 12.16 2.49 -12.88
N VAL A 244 11.75 3.19 -13.95
CA VAL A 244 10.85 2.64 -14.96
C VAL A 244 11.64 2.31 -16.21
N PHE A 245 11.55 1.06 -16.66
CA PHE A 245 12.20 0.55 -17.86
C PHE A 245 11.18 0.18 -18.94
N ALA A 246 11.64 0.08 -20.17
CA ALA A 246 10.84 -0.43 -21.27
C ALA A 246 10.36 -1.87 -20.98
N GLY A 247 9.14 -2.20 -21.40
CA GLY A 247 8.50 -3.47 -21.07
C GLY A 247 9.17 -4.74 -21.60
N ASN A 248 10.10 -4.60 -22.54
CA ASN A 248 10.92 -5.67 -23.09
C ASN A 248 12.35 -5.69 -22.52
N THR A 249 12.67 -4.87 -21.52
CA THR A 249 13.99 -4.83 -20.89
C THR A 249 14.25 -6.12 -20.12
N GLY A 250 15.43 -6.71 -20.32
CA GLY A 250 15.85 -7.91 -19.59
C GLY A 250 16.15 -7.59 -18.11
N GLU A 251 15.68 -8.42 -17.20
CA GLU A 251 15.86 -8.21 -15.75
C GLU A 251 17.34 -8.08 -15.37
N THR A 252 18.21 -8.85 -16.02
CA THR A 252 19.65 -8.88 -15.75
C THR A 252 20.38 -7.57 -16.08
N THR A 253 19.87 -6.79 -17.02
CA THR A 253 20.50 -5.55 -17.47
C THR A 253 20.14 -4.33 -16.61
N THR A 254 19.14 -4.44 -15.76
CA THR A 254 18.63 -3.32 -14.94
C THR A 254 19.32 -3.19 -13.59
N LEU A 255 19.84 -4.28 -13.04
CA LEU A 255 20.37 -4.36 -11.68
C LEU A 255 21.56 -3.41 -11.46
N VAL A 256 22.61 -3.57 -12.26
CA VAL A 256 23.87 -2.84 -12.07
C VAL A 256 23.67 -1.33 -12.17
N PRO A 257 23.03 -0.78 -13.24
CA PRO A 257 22.83 0.66 -13.34
C PRO A 257 21.96 1.24 -12.23
N THR A 258 20.95 0.49 -11.75
CA THR A 258 20.10 0.94 -10.65
C THR A 258 20.87 1.03 -9.33
N ILE A 259 21.68 0.01 -9.03
CA ILE A 259 22.50 0.00 -7.81
C ILE A 259 23.57 1.09 -7.84
N GLU A 260 24.22 1.34 -8.97
CA GLU A 260 25.16 2.45 -9.13
C GLU A 260 24.52 3.80 -8.81
N LYS A 261 23.29 4.05 -9.28
CA LYS A 261 22.53 5.27 -8.95
C LYS A 261 22.24 5.39 -7.46
N VAL A 262 21.87 4.30 -6.79
CA VAL A 262 21.62 4.28 -5.35
C VAL A 262 22.91 4.57 -4.57
N LEU A 263 24.01 3.91 -4.92
CA LEU A 263 25.30 4.12 -4.26
C LEU A 263 25.83 5.55 -4.45
N ALA A 264 25.59 6.17 -5.60
CA ALA A 264 25.98 7.55 -5.84
C ALA A 264 25.19 8.55 -4.98
N ARG A 265 23.94 8.23 -4.64
CA ARG A 265 23.03 9.13 -3.89
C ARG A 265 23.13 8.98 -2.37
N TYR A 266 23.32 7.76 -1.89
CA TYR A 266 23.35 7.46 -0.46
C TYR A 266 24.78 7.13 -0.02
N PRO A 267 25.41 7.93 0.87
CA PRO A 267 26.76 7.69 1.36
C PRO A 267 26.78 6.57 2.41
N ILE A 268 26.43 5.37 1.99
CA ILE A 268 26.39 4.17 2.82
C ILE A 268 27.79 3.57 2.82
N LYS A 269 28.34 3.26 3.98
CA LYS A 269 29.70 2.70 4.12
C LYS A 269 29.79 1.24 3.69
N ARG A 270 28.74 0.47 3.97
CA ARG A 270 28.67 -0.94 3.63
C ARG A 270 27.27 -1.30 3.14
N VAL A 271 27.17 -1.90 1.97
CA VAL A 271 25.91 -2.32 1.36
C VAL A 271 25.93 -3.80 1.09
N VAL A 272 24.88 -4.51 1.53
CA VAL A 272 24.61 -5.89 1.16
C VAL A 272 23.40 -5.91 0.22
N LEU A 273 23.65 -6.21 -1.05
CA LEU A 273 22.59 -6.35 -2.04
C LEU A 273 21.93 -7.73 -1.90
N VAL A 274 20.63 -7.77 -1.77
CA VAL A 274 19.84 -9.00 -1.79
C VAL A 274 18.88 -8.96 -2.97
N ALA A 275 18.90 -9.98 -3.82
CA ALA A 275 18.06 -10.04 -5.01
C ALA A 275 17.54 -11.45 -5.30
N ASP A 276 16.41 -11.53 -6.04
CA ASP A 276 15.71 -12.77 -6.34
C ASP A 276 16.42 -13.61 -7.42
N ARG A 277 15.90 -14.82 -7.57
CA ARG A 277 16.40 -15.92 -8.43
C ARG A 277 16.54 -15.55 -9.91
N GLY A 278 15.67 -14.65 -10.42
CA GLY A 278 15.69 -14.20 -11.83
C GLY A 278 16.93 -13.42 -12.21
N LEU A 279 17.57 -12.76 -11.25
CA LEU A 279 18.71 -11.87 -11.44
C LEU A 279 20.08 -12.57 -11.42
N LEU A 280 20.13 -13.86 -11.04
CA LEU A 280 21.37 -14.62 -10.98
C LEU A 280 21.79 -15.11 -12.38
N SER A 281 22.78 -14.45 -12.97
CA SER A 281 23.56 -14.95 -14.13
C SER A 281 25.05 -14.87 -13.80
N LEU A 282 25.88 -15.59 -14.54
CA LEU A 282 27.36 -15.51 -14.39
C LEU A 282 27.86 -14.11 -14.72
N ASP A 283 27.32 -13.51 -15.79
CA ASP A 283 27.68 -12.15 -16.21
C ASP A 283 27.32 -11.12 -15.14
N ASN A 284 26.16 -11.26 -14.50
CA ASN A 284 25.77 -10.40 -13.38
C ASN A 284 26.66 -10.57 -12.15
N LEU A 285 27.08 -11.81 -11.83
CA LEU A 285 27.99 -12.05 -10.71
C LEU A 285 29.33 -11.34 -10.92
N GLU A 286 29.88 -11.38 -12.13
CA GLU A 286 31.13 -10.68 -12.47
C GLU A 286 30.93 -9.16 -12.43
N ALA A 287 29.84 -8.65 -12.99
CA ALA A 287 29.50 -7.23 -12.97
C ALA A 287 29.30 -6.71 -11.54
N ILE A 288 28.54 -7.43 -10.71
CA ILE A 288 28.31 -7.06 -9.29
C ILE A 288 29.63 -7.10 -8.51
N ARG A 289 30.51 -8.07 -8.79
CA ARG A 289 31.82 -8.16 -8.15
C ARG A 289 32.72 -6.97 -8.48
N ALA A 290 32.54 -6.36 -9.64
CA ALA A 290 33.28 -5.17 -10.04
C ALA A 290 32.79 -3.88 -9.36
N LEU A 291 31.55 -3.88 -8.86
CA LEU A 291 30.98 -2.72 -8.13
C LEU A 291 31.68 -2.51 -6.79
N ARG A 292 31.85 -1.25 -6.45
CA ARG A 292 32.51 -0.83 -5.22
C ARG A 292 31.63 0.13 -4.41
N VAL A 293 31.75 -0.01 -3.08
CA VAL A 293 31.18 0.91 -2.11
C VAL A 293 32.37 1.55 -1.35
N GLY A 294 32.75 2.75 -1.74
CA GLY A 294 34.06 3.29 -1.38
C GLY A 294 35.18 2.38 -1.91
N ASP A 295 36.07 1.92 -1.03
CA ASP A 295 37.20 1.04 -1.38
C ASP A 295 36.86 -0.45 -1.29
N GLN A 296 35.67 -0.81 -0.80
CA GLN A 296 35.26 -2.20 -0.62
C GLN A 296 34.42 -2.72 -1.79
N PRO A 297 34.49 -4.02 -2.13
CA PRO A 297 33.59 -4.61 -3.11
C PRO A 297 32.15 -4.61 -2.58
N LEU A 298 31.17 -4.45 -3.48
CA LEU A 298 29.77 -4.60 -3.13
C LEU A 298 29.50 -6.02 -2.63
N GLU A 299 28.93 -6.13 -1.43
CA GLU A 299 28.51 -7.42 -0.91
C GLU A 299 27.14 -7.81 -1.45
N PHE A 300 26.90 -9.12 -1.60
CA PHE A 300 25.62 -9.60 -2.12
C PHE A 300 25.19 -10.95 -1.55
N ILE A 301 23.89 -11.20 -1.60
CA ILE A 301 23.22 -12.48 -1.34
C ILE A 301 22.23 -12.71 -2.48
N LEU A 302 22.45 -13.70 -3.32
CA LEU A 302 21.63 -14.03 -4.47
C LEU A 302 21.12 -15.45 -4.39
N ALA A 303 19.84 -15.68 -4.72
CA ALA A 303 19.28 -17.03 -4.75
C ALA A 303 19.53 -17.71 -6.09
N VAL A 304 19.91 -18.98 -6.02
CA VAL A 304 20.04 -19.85 -7.20
C VAL A 304 18.65 -20.23 -7.71
N PRO A 305 18.36 -20.09 -9.00
CA PRO A 305 17.12 -20.59 -9.58
C PRO A 305 17.00 -22.11 -9.39
N ALA A 306 15.81 -22.61 -9.01
CA ALA A 306 15.59 -24.04 -8.78
C ALA A 306 15.96 -24.94 -9.97
N ARG A 307 15.80 -24.43 -11.21
CA ARG A 307 16.22 -25.12 -12.44
C ARG A 307 17.72 -25.42 -12.50
N ARG A 308 18.54 -24.66 -11.75
CA ARG A 308 20.00 -24.80 -11.69
C ARG A 308 20.49 -25.59 -10.47
N TYR A 309 19.61 -26.04 -9.59
CA TYR A 309 20.01 -26.82 -8.41
C TYR A 309 20.78 -28.07 -8.78
N GLY A 310 20.53 -28.64 -9.96
CA GLY A 310 21.28 -29.77 -10.46
C GLY A 310 22.75 -29.53 -10.70
N ASP A 311 23.15 -28.28 -10.90
CA ASP A 311 24.58 -27.93 -11.06
C ASP A 311 25.33 -28.10 -9.73
N PHE A 312 24.62 -28.31 -8.63
CA PHE A 312 25.11 -28.39 -7.24
C PHE A 312 24.88 -29.76 -6.59
N ASP A 313 24.56 -30.80 -7.35
CA ASP A 313 24.33 -32.16 -6.84
C ASP A 313 25.48 -32.69 -5.96
N SER A 314 26.72 -32.30 -6.29
CA SER A 314 27.92 -32.65 -5.51
C SER A 314 27.92 -32.06 -4.09
N LEU A 315 27.21 -30.95 -3.86
CA LEU A 315 27.00 -30.34 -2.57
C LEU A 315 25.73 -30.90 -1.89
N LEU A 316 24.63 -30.99 -2.65
CA LEU A 316 23.32 -31.31 -2.11
C LEU A 316 23.23 -32.76 -1.61
N THR A 317 23.82 -33.72 -2.31
CA THR A 317 23.78 -35.15 -1.93
C THR A 317 24.48 -35.41 -0.59
N PRO A 318 25.74 -34.99 -0.38
CA PRO A 318 26.40 -35.19 0.91
C PRO A 318 25.74 -34.40 2.06
N PHE A 319 25.19 -33.22 1.77
CA PHE A 319 24.49 -32.41 2.76
C PHE A 319 23.19 -33.09 3.18
N ASP A 320 22.42 -33.64 2.24
CA ASP A 320 21.19 -34.38 2.52
C ASP A 320 21.46 -35.60 3.40
N GLU A 321 22.44 -36.37 3.04
CA GLU A 321 22.81 -37.59 3.79
C GLU A 321 23.29 -37.32 5.21
N LYS A 322 24.09 -36.27 5.39
CA LYS A 322 24.69 -35.94 6.70
C LYS A 322 23.78 -35.16 7.63
N SER A 323 22.98 -34.24 7.08
CA SER A 323 22.33 -33.22 7.88
C SER A 323 20.81 -33.17 7.75
N CYS A 324 20.24 -33.55 6.58
CA CYS A 324 18.80 -33.33 6.37
C CYS A 324 17.92 -34.47 6.87
N ARG A 325 18.36 -35.73 6.74
CA ARG A 325 17.53 -36.92 7.01
C ARG A 325 17.05 -37.05 8.45
N ALA A 326 17.82 -36.56 9.42
CA ALA A 326 17.48 -36.58 10.84
C ALA A 326 17.11 -35.23 11.42
N ALA A 327 17.05 -34.18 10.56
CA ALA A 327 16.80 -32.83 11.02
C ALA A 327 15.34 -32.63 11.40
N THR A 328 15.10 -32.07 12.57
CA THR A 328 13.78 -31.58 13.04
C THR A 328 13.66 -30.07 12.93
N GLU A 329 14.77 -29.36 12.81
CA GLU A 329 14.88 -27.92 12.68
C GLU A 329 15.62 -27.56 11.39
N GLU A 330 15.61 -26.27 11.03
CA GLU A 330 16.33 -25.79 9.86
C GLU A 330 17.84 -26.01 10.01
N VAL A 331 18.45 -26.63 9.02
CA VAL A 331 19.89 -26.92 8.99
C VAL A 331 20.58 -26.21 7.82
N PHE A 332 21.84 -25.86 8.01
CA PHE A 332 22.63 -25.08 7.06
C PHE A 332 23.91 -25.81 6.66
N GLY A 333 24.29 -25.68 5.38
CA GLY A 333 25.57 -26.13 4.83
C GLY A 333 26.24 -25.01 4.06
N GLU A 334 27.56 -25.09 3.97
CA GLU A 334 28.36 -24.13 3.21
C GLU A 334 29.47 -24.84 2.44
N GLN A 335 29.73 -24.35 1.21
CA GLN A 335 30.84 -24.75 0.38
C GLN A 335 31.37 -23.56 -0.43
N LYS A 336 32.67 -23.61 -0.79
CA LYS A 336 33.25 -22.64 -1.76
C LYS A 336 32.86 -23.03 -3.18
N TRP A 337 32.45 -22.06 -3.99
CA TRP A 337 32.09 -22.22 -5.38
C TRP A 337 32.56 -20.99 -6.19
N GLN A 338 33.46 -21.19 -7.16
CA GLN A 338 33.98 -20.10 -8.01
C GLN A 338 34.49 -18.86 -7.26
N GLY A 339 35.05 -19.06 -6.07
CA GLY A 339 35.51 -17.94 -5.21
C GLY A 339 34.43 -17.28 -4.35
N PHE A 340 33.19 -17.74 -4.46
CA PHE A 340 32.07 -17.30 -3.64
C PHE A 340 31.72 -18.34 -2.57
N ARG A 341 30.89 -17.95 -1.65
CA ARG A 341 30.25 -18.82 -0.66
C ARG A 341 28.94 -19.35 -1.24
N LEU A 342 28.81 -20.66 -1.31
CA LEU A 342 27.57 -21.34 -1.66
C LEU A 342 26.93 -21.86 -0.37
N ILE A 343 25.77 -21.33 -0.01
CA ILE A 343 25.06 -21.64 1.24
C ILE A 343 23.82 -22.44 0.87
N VAL A 344 23.59 -23.53 1.60
CA VAL A 344 22.37 -24.34 1.48
C VAL A 344 21.64 -24.31 2.81
N ALA A 345 20.35 -24.02 2.79
CA ALA A 345 19.44 -24.21 3.90
C ALA A 345 18.46 -25.34 3.56
N HIS A 346 18.10 -26.14 4.55
CA HIS A 346 17.05 -27.15 4.44
C HIS A 346 16.05 -26.99 5.57
N ARG A 347 14.78 -26.91 5.22
CA ARG A 347 13.63 -26.84 6.15
C ARG A 347 12.85 -28.16 6.11
N PRO A 348 12.91 -28.98 7.16
CA PRO A 348 12.26 -30.29 7.20
C PRO A 348 10.74 -30.22 7.08
N ASP A 349 10.11 -29.20 7.69
CA ASP A 349 8.67 -28.94 7.62
C ASP A 349 8.22 -28.70 6.17
N MET A 350 8.93 -27.84 5.44
CA MET A 350 8.63 -27.56 4.03
C MET A 350 8.96 -28.78 3.14
N ALA A 351 10.02 -29.49 3.42
CA ALA A 351 10.40 -30.67 2.65
C ALA A 351 9.32 -31.75 2.76
N SER A 352 8.83 -32.01 3.98
CA SER A 352 7.76 -32.96 4.25
C SER A 352 6.47 -32.57 3.54
N GLU A 353 6.09 -31.30 3.58
CA GLU A 353 4.88 -30.79 2.93
C GLU A 353 4.98 -30.85 1.41
N GLN A 354 6.12 -30.45 0.83
CA GLN A 354 6.34 -30.51 -0.63
C GLN A 354 6.31 -31.96 -1.13
N SER A 355 6.94 -32.87 -0.40
CA SER A 355 6.91 -34.30 -0.72
C SER A 355 5.50 -34.86 -0.62
N ARG A 356 4.78 -34.58 0.46
CA ARG A 356 3.40 -35.01 0.68
C ARG A 356 2.47 -34.55 -0.45
N VAL A 357 2.49 -33.24 -0.76
CA VAL A 357 1.65 -32.66 -1.82
C VAL A 357 1.96 -33.26 -3.20
N ARG A 358 3.25 -33.51 -3.50
CA ARG A 358 3.67 -34.16 -4.73
C ARG A 358 3.18 -35.61 -4.78
N ASP A 359 3.42 -36.38 -3.73
CA ASP A 359 3.07 -37.80 -3.68
C ASP A 359 1.52 -37.97 -3.75
N GLU A 360 0.72 -37.11 -3.11
CA GLU A 360 -0.73 -37.08 -3.24
C GLU A 360 -1.19 -36.76 -4.67
N ARG A 361 -0.54 -35.82 -5.37
CA ARG A 361 -0.85 -35.51 -6.77
C ARG A 361 -0.50 -36.66 -7.70
N ILE A 362 0.64 -37.33 -7.47
CA ILE A 362 1.03 -38.50 -8.24
C ILE A 362 -0.01 -39.60 -8.02
N ALA A 363 -0.36 -39.93 -6.78
CA ALA A 363 -1.35 -40.96 -6.44
C ALA A 363 -2.72 -40.67 -7.05
N ALA A 364 -3.18 -39.40 -7.06
CA ALA A 364 -4.43 -39.03 -7.70
C ALA A 364 -4.40 -39.24 -9.22
N LEU A 365 -3.29 -38.86 -9.88
CA LEU A 365 -3.12 -39.10 -11.31
C LEU A 365 -3.03 -40.59 -11.66
N GLU A 366 -2.35 -41.41 -10.83
CA GLU A 366 -2.29 -42.87 -11.00
C GLU A 366 -3.69 -43.51 -10.82
N ALA A 367 -4.49 -43.04 -9.84
CA ALA A 367 -5.85 -43.51 -9.64
C ALA A 367 -6.76 -43.18 -10.84
N ASP A 368 -6.65 -41.97 -11.38
CA ASP A 368 -7.38 -41.57 -12.59
C ASP A 368 -6.95 -42.41 -13.80
N ALA A 369 -5.64 -42.61 -13.97
CA ALA A 369 -5.07 -43.43 -15.04
C ALA A 369 -5.55 -44.88 -14.96
N ALA A 370 -5.53 -45.48 -13.75
CA ALA A 370 -6.04 -46.83 -13.53
C ALA A 370 -7.53 -46.97 -13.89
N GLN A 371 -8.35 -46.00 -13.46
CA GLN A 371 -9.75 -45.99 -13.78
C GLN A 371 -10.03 -45.88 -15.30
N TRP A 372 -9.19 -45.11 -16.01
CA TRP A 372 -9.35 -44.98 -17.46
C TRP A 372 -8.85 -46.23 -18.21
N ALA A 373 -7.74 -46.82 -17.75
CA ALA A 373 -7.24 -48.09 -18.30
C ALA A 373 -8.28 -49.21 -18.13
N GLU A 374 -8.84 -49.37 -16.91
CA GLU A 374 -9.91 -50.35 -16.67
C GLU A 374 -11.12 -50.17 -17.61
N LYS A 375 -11.53 -48.95 -17.89
CA LYS A 375 -12.60 -48.64 -18.83
C LYS A 375 -12.23 -48.95 -20.29
N LEU A 376 -10.98 -48.73 -20.69
CA LEU A 376 -10.49 -49.08 -22.03
C LEU A 376 -10.49 -50.61 -22.20
N ASP A 377 -9.91 -51.34 -21.23
CA ASP A 377 -9.88 -52.81 -21.23
C ASP A 377 -11.28 -53.42 -21.28
N ALA A 378 -12.24 -52.89 -20.48
CA ALA A 378 -13.62 -53.33 -20.49
C ALA A 378 -14.31 -53.08 -21.84
N GLN A 379 -14.01 -51.98 -22.53
CA GLN A 379 -14.52 -51.68 -23.86
C GLN A 379 -13.96 -52.63 -24.93
N GLU A 380 -12.66 -52.96 -24.86
CA GLU A 380 -12.03 -53.95 -25.71
C GLU A 380 -12.62 -55.34 -25.51
N ALA A 381 -12.96 -55.71 -24.27
CA ALA A 381 -13.65 -56.96 -23.91
C ALA A 381 -15.16 -56.98 -24.32
N GLY A 382 -15.64 -55.94 -24.99
CA GLY A 382 -17.02 -55.84 -25.49
C GLY A 382 -18.08 -55.48 -24.42
N GLN A 383 -17.67 -55.03 -23.24
CA GLN A 383 -18.59 -54.58 -22.21
C GLN A 383 -19.06 -53.14 -22.50
N THR A 384 -20.37 -52.93 -22.42
CA THR A 384 -20.97 -51.61 -22.64
C THR A 384 -21.10 -50.85 -21.33
N HIS A 385 -20.46 -49.71 -21.23
CA HIS A 385 -20.64 -48.76 -20.12
C HIS A 385 -21.47 -47.55 -20.56
N PRO A 386 -22.30 -46.98 -19.67
CA PRO A 386 -23.00 -45.72 -19.96
C PRO A 386 -22.00 -44.58 -20.16
N GLY A 387 -22.12 -43.84 -21.26
CA GLY A 387 -21.31 -42.66 -21.53
C GLY A 387 -20.56 -42.70 -22.87
N LYS A 388 -19.73 -41.66 -23.12
CA LYS A 388 -18.90 -41.56 -24.33
C LYS A 388 -17.77 -42.59 -24.27
N LYS A 389 -17.60 -43.36 -25.38
CA LYS A 389 -16.50 -44.31 -25.50
C LYS A 389 -15.16 -43.60 -25.37
N LEU A 390 -14.26 -44.17 -24.58
CA LEU A 390 -12.86 -43.75 -24.49
C LEU A 390 -12.07 -44.30 -25.68
N SER A 391 -11.00 -43.63 -26.04
CA SER A 391 -10.01 -44.15 -26.97
C SER A 391 -8.62 -43.93 -26.37
N ASP A 392 -7.67 -44.78 -26.66
CA ASP A 392 -6.31 -44.67 -26.18
C ASP A 392 -5.69 -43.28 -26.45
N PRO A 393 -5.68 -42.77 -27.71
CA PRO A 393 -5.16 -41.45 -28.00
C PRO A 393 -5.86 -40.31 -27.22
N GLY A 394 -7.18 -40.43 -27.05
CA GLY A 394 -7.97 -39.45 -26.28
C GLY A 394 -7.66 -39.48 -24.80
N THR A 395 -7.43 -40.67 -24.25
CA THR A 395 -7.05 -40.88 -22.84
C THR A 395 -5.61 -40.39 -22.61
N THR A 396 -4.67 -40.72 -23.50
CA THR A 396 -3.29 -40.23 -23.48
C THR A 396 -3.23 -38.71 -23.48
N ALA A 397 -3.96 -38.05 -24.38
CA ALA A 397 -3.99 -36.58 -24.44
C ALA A 397 -4.61 -35.97 -23.18
N ARG A 398 -5.65 -36.56 -22.63
CA ARG A 398 -6.29 -36.11 -21.39
C ARG A 398 -5.35 -36.27 -20.19
N PHE A 399 -4.69 -37.41 -20.08
CA PHE A 399 -3.73 -37.65 -19.00
C PHE A 399 -2.51 -36.73 -19.09
N TYR A 400 -1.95 -36.56 -20.29
CA TYR A 400 -0.86 -35.63 -20.53
C TYR A 400 -1.22 -34.21 -20.09
N LYS A 401 -2.43 -33.76 -20.41
CA LYS A 401 -2.93 -32.45 -19.96
C LYS A 401 -3.01 -32.39 -18.43
N ALA A 402 -3.57 -33.40 -17.77
CA ALA A 402 -3.65 -33.45 -16.30
C ALA A 402 -2.27 -33.45 -15.64
N VAL A 403 -1.31 -34.20 -16.18
CA VAL A 403 0.08 -34.23 -15.73
C VAL A 403 0.75 -32.85 -15.90
N ALA A 404 0.48 -32.18 -17.02
CA ALA A 404 1.03 -30.83 -17.29
C ALA A 404 0.42 -29.78 -16.35
N GLU A 405 -0.90 -29.82 -16.10
CA GLU A 405 -1.60 -28.94 -15.16
C GLU A 405 -1.13 -29.17 -13.70
N ALA A 406 -0.80 -30.43 -13.35
CA ALA A 406 -0.20 -30.76 -12.06
C ALA A 406 1.27 -30.36 -11.94
N HIS A 407 1.93 -29.87 -13.01
CA HIS A 407 3.35 -29.59 -13.12
C HIS A 407 4.28 -30.79 -12.88
N LEU A 408 3.82 -32.00 -13.20
CA LEU A 408 4.54 -33.27 -12.98
C LEU A 408 5.12 -33.89 -14.26
N ALA A 409 5.10 -33.20 -15.41
CA ALA A 409 5.58 -33.72 -16.69
C ALA A 409 7.08 -34.08 -16.70
N HIS A 410 7.86 -33.56 -15.75
CA HIS A 410 9.25 -33.94 -15.57
C HIS A 410 9.41 -35.27 -14.80
N ILE A 411 8.42 -35.70 -14.04
CA ILE A 411 8.41 -36.96 -13.26
C ILE A 411 7.57 -38.02 -13.97
N ILE A 412 6.35 -37.67 -14.43
CA ILE A 412 5.46 -38.61 -15.11
C ILE A 412 5.65 -38.47 -16.63
N LYS A 413 6.18 -39.53 -17.25
CA LYS A 413 6.42 -39.60 -18.69
C LYS A 413 5.24 -40.28 -19.36
N VAL A 414 4.51 -39.53 -20.15
CA VAL A 414 3.38 -40.05 -20.96
C VAL A 414 3.91 -40.34 -22.36
N ASP A 415 3.72 -41.56 -22.86
CA ASP A 415 4.14 -41.92 -24.22
C ASP A 415 3.07 -41.46 -25.23
N LEU A 416 3.36 -40.35 -25.90
CA LEU A 416 2.48 -39.76 -26.92
C LEU A 416 2.58 -40.46 -28.29
N ALA A 417 3.57 -41.31 -28.50
CA ALA A 417 3.76 -42.04 -29.74
C ALA A 417 3.17 -43.46 -29.72
N SER A 418 2.83 -43.95 -28.52
CA SER A 418 2.21 -45.25 -28.33
C SER A 418 0.78 -45.27 -28.83
N GLU A 419 0.36 -46.38 -29.50
CA GLU A 419 -1.01 -46.62 -29.90
C GLU A 419 -1.93 -46.95 -28.71
N VAL A 420 -1.35 -47.42 -27.59
CA VAL A 420 -2.06 -47.73 -26.35
C VAL A 420 -1.71 -46.70 -25.25
N PHE A 421 -2.64 -46.46 -24.33
CA PHE A 421 -2.47 -45.56 -23.22
C PHE A 421 -1.40 -46.10 -22.25
N THR A 422 -0.21 -45.48 -22.23
CA THR A 422 0.88 -45.85 -21.33
C THR A 422 1.57 -44.63 -20.73
N TYR A 423 2.06 -44.80 -19.51
CA TYR A 423 2.89 -43.82 -18.83
C TYR A 423 3.89 -44.52 -17.91
N ALA A 424 4.91 -43.79 -17.48
CA ALA A 424 5.90 -44.28 -16.51
C ALA A 424 6.29 -43.17 -15.56
N ILE A 425 6.57 -43.53 -14.31
CA ILE A 425 7.17 -42.64 -13.34
C ILE A 425 8.71 -42.73 -13.51
N ASP A 426 9.34 -41.59 -13.78
CA ASP A 426 10.78 -41.47 -13.80
C ASP A 426 11.32 -41.42 -12.36
N GLU A 427 11.72 -42.57 -11.84
CA GLU A 427 12.23 -42.70 -10.47
C GLU A 427 13.46 -41.84 -10.17
N ARG A 428 14.30 -41.57 -11.22
CA ARG A 428 15.45 -40.69 -11.07
C ARG A 428 15.01 -39.23 -10.90
N ALA A 429 14.06 -38.80 -11.70
CA ALA A 429 13.46 -37.47 -11.59
C ALA A 429 12.73 -37.28 -10.25
N LEU A 430 11.99 -38.30 -9.80
CA LEU A 430 11.31 -38.29 -8.51
C LEU A 430 12.30 -38.20 -7.32
N LYS A 431 13.35 -39.04 -7.35
CA LYS A 431 14.40 -38.98 -6.31
C LYS A 431 15.11 -37.64 -6.27
N ARG A 432 15.35 -37.06 -7.45
CA ARG A 432 15.93 -35.71 -7.56
C ARG A 432 14.97 -34.63 -7.02
N ALA A 433 13.68 -34.70 -7.34
CA ALA A 433 12.69 -33.78 -6.81
C ALA A 433 12.66 -33.84 -5.27
N ARG A 434 12.67 -35.04 -4.68
CA ARG A 434 12.76 -35.23 -3.23
C ARG A 434 14.06 -34.66 -2.63
N LEU A 435 15.20 -34.79 -3.34
CA LEU A 435 16.47 -34.19 -2.91
C LEU A 435 16.37 -32.65 -2.82
N MET A 436 15.56 -32.03 -3.66
CA MET A 436 15.39 -30.56 -3.69
C MET A 436 14.37 -30.01 -2.70
N ASP A 437 13.53 -30.89 -2.12
CA ASP A 437 12.48 -30.46 -1.21
C ASP A 437 13.03 -29.74 0.02
N GLY A 438 12.38 -28.64 0.39
CA GLY A 438 12.75 -27.81 1.52
C GLY A 438 14.09 -27.10 1.40
N LYS A 439 14.77 -27.17 0.27
CA LYS A 439 16.12 -26.58 0.07
C LYS A 439 16.07 -25.19 -0.56
N LEU A 440 16.95 -24.34 -0.04
CA LEU A 440 17.25 -23.01 -0.57
C LEU A 440 18.77 -22.94 -0.79
N ILE A 441 19.19 -22.55 -1.99
CA ILE A 441 20.61 -22.36 -2.33
C ILE A 441 20.86 -20.88 -2.58
N LEU A 442 21.87 -20.32 -1.89
CA LEU A 442 22.31 -18.95 -2.00
C LEU A 442 23.77 -18.85 -2.40
N VAL A 443 24.12 -17.86 -3.20
CA VAL A 443 25.48 -17.45 -3.51
C VAL A 443 25.75 -16.10 -2.86
N SER A 444 26.86 -15.98 -2.15
CA SER A 444 27.21 -14.75 -1.42
C SER A 444 28.73 -14.53 -1.40
N ASN A 445 29.13 -13.26 -1.32
CA ASN A 445 30.51 -12.86 -1.02
C ASN A 445 30.64 -12.16 0.34
N VAL A 446 29.56 -12.10 1.13
CA VAL A 446 29.58 -11.47 2.46
C VAL A 446 30.57 -12.21 3.35
N PRO A 447 31.65 -11.55 3.83
CA PRO A 447 32.59 -12.18 4.76
C PRO A 447 31.96 -12.30 6.14
N ASP A 448 32.53 -13.15 7.00
CA ASP A 448 32.30 -13.21 8.45
C ASP A 448 30.83 -13.21 8.90
N CYS A 449 29.91 -13.71 8.04
CA CYS A 449 28.50 -13.82 8.33
C CYS A 449 28.10 -15.31 8.39
N PRO A 450 27.54 -15.82 9.49
CA PRO A 450 27.10 -17.21 9.58
C PRO A 450 26.08 -17.57 8.49
N PRO A 451 26.07 -18.81 7.97
CA PRO A 451 25.10 -19.26 6.97
C PRO A 451 23.64 -19.00 7.37
N ALA A 452 23.30 -19.21 8.64
CA ALA A 452 21.96 -18.95 9.19
C ALA A 452 21.54 -17.49 9.02
N GLU A 453 22.46 -16.55 9.27
CA GLU A 453 22.19 -15.11 9.13
C GLU A 453 22.04 -14.70 7.66
N ILE A 454 22.86 -15.26 6.75
CA ILE A 454 22.72 -15.02 5.31
C ILE A 454 21.36 -15.49 4.83
N VAL A 455 20.90 -16.67 5.28
CA VAL A 455 19.58 -17.20 4.95
C VAL A 455 18.48 -16.34 5.56
N ALA A 456 18.63 -15.85 6.80
CA ALA A 456 17.66 -14.96 7.43
C ALA A 456 17.54 -13.63 6.66
N ARG A 457 18.66 -13.04 6.24
CA ARG A 457 18.68 -11.83 5.41
C ARG A 457 17.98 -12.06 4.06
N TYR A 458 18.23 -13.20 3.41
CA TYR A 458 17.52 -13.53 2.17
C TYR A 458 16.02 -13.73 2.40
N LYS A 459 15.61 -14.39 3.47
CA LYS A 459 14.19 -14.59 3.79
C LYS A 459 13.45 -13.28 4.06
N ALA A 460 14.12 -12.24 4.53
CA ALA A 460 13.56 -10.90 4.66
C ALA A 460 13.12 -10.31 3.31
N LEU A 461 13.62 -10.83 2.17
CA LEU A 461 13.14 -10.50 0.83
C LEU A 461 11.63 -10.79 0.66
N ALA A 462 11.09 -11.82 1.32
CA ALA A 462 9.66 -12.12 1.27
C ALA A 462 8.79 -10.98 1.83
N ASP A 463 9.30 -10.20 2.79
CA ASP A 463 8.62 -8.99 3.28
C ASP A 463 8.63 -7.85 2.25
N ILE A 464 9.56 -7.89 1.33
CA ILE A 464 9.74 -6.92 0.25
C ILE A 464 8.87 -7.27 -0.95
N GLU A 465 8.76 -8.56 -1.33
CA GLU A 465 7.77 -9.03 -2.30
C GLU A 465 6.35 -8.61 -1.91
N ARG A 466 6.08 -8.52 -0.60
CA ARG A 466 4.84 -7.94 -0.09
C ARG A 466 4.68 -6.46 -0.46
N GLY A 467 5.77 -5.71 -0.69
CA GLY A 467 5.73 -4.33 -1.20
C GLY A 467 5.18 -4.24 -2.62
N PHE A 468 5.61 -5.16 -3.49
CA PHE A 468 5.06 -5.24 -4.84
C PHE A 468 3.60 -5.71 -4.87
N ARG A 469 3.22 -6.58 -3.94
CA ARG A 469 1.81 -6.91 -3.77
C ARG A 469 1.02 -5.66 -3.41
N VAL A 470 1.48 -4.85 -2.46
CA VAL A 470 0.83 -3.58 -2.10
C VAL A 470 0.75 -2.62 -3.30
N LEU A 471 1.82 -2.49 -4.09
CA LEU A 471 1.78 -1.68 -5.31
C LEU A 471 0.72 -2.17 -6.32
N LYS A 472 0.51 -3.49 -6.44
CA LYS A 472 -0.42 -4.08 -7.40
C LYS A 472 -1.86 -4.16 -6.88
N SER A 473 -2.06 -4.54 -5.62
CA SER A 473 -3.39 -4.82 -5.05
C SER A 473 -4.00 -3.66 -4.28
N GLU A 474 -3.18 -2.87 -3.56
CA GLU A 474 -3.68 -1.79 -2.69
C GLU A 474 -3.56 -0.43 -3.36
N ILE A 475 -2.42 -0.16 -4.00
CA ILE A 475 -2.13 1.10 -4.70
C ILE A 475 -2.67 1.07 -6.14
N GLU A 476 -2.87 -0.13 -6.67
CA GLU A 476 -3.37 -0.39 -8.03
C GLU A 476 -2.58 0.39 -9.10
N ILE A 477 -1.25 0.21 -9.11
CA ILE A 477 -0.39 0.86 -10.09
C ILE A 477 -0.75 0.47 -11.54
N ALA A 478 -1.33 -0.70 -11.75
CA ALA A 478 -1.76 -1.22 -13.04
C ALA A 478 -3.29 -1.27 -13.16
N PRO A 479 -3.84 -1.14 -14.37
CA PRO A 479 -3.15 -0.89 -15.63
C PRO A 479 -2.79 0.59 -15.83
N VAL A 480 -1.67 0.84 -16.54
CA VAL A 480 -1.25 2.20 -16.90
C VAL A 480 -1.91 2.60 -18.23
N PHE A 481 -2.69 3.68 -18.20
CA PHE A 481 -3.37 4.25 -19.39
C PHE A 481 -2.62 5.44 -20.03
N HIS A 482 -1.56 5.92 -19.38
CA HIS A 482 -0.77 7.03 -19.93
C HIS A 482 0.02 6.56 -21.16
N ARG A 483 0.09 7.44 -22.18
CA ARG A 483 0.80 7.18 -23.44
C ARG A 483 2.22 7.75 -23.40
N LEU A 484 2.36 8.97 -22.86
CA LEU A 484 3.64 9.66 -22.84
C LEU A 484 4.58 9.00 -21.82
N PRO A 485 5.83 8.70 -22.19
CA PRO A 485 6.82 8.12 -21.29
C PRO A 485 6.98 8.86 -19.98
N ASP A 486 7.00 10.19 -20.03
CA ASP A 486 7.16 11.04 -18.86
C ASP A 486 5.97 10.96 -17.90
N ARG A 487 4.75 10.85 -18.41
CA ARG A 487 3.56 10.62 -17.58
C ARG A 487 3.52 9.21 -16.99
N ILE A 488 4.09 8.21 -17.67
CA ILE A 488 4.26 6.86 -17.13
C ILE A 488 5.23 6.91 -15.94
N ARG A 489 6.37 7.60 -16.08
CA ARG A 489 7.34 7.82 -14.98
C ARG A 489 6.73 8.60 -13.83
N ALA A 490 6.01 9.69 -14.11
CA ALA A 490 5.32 10.47 -13.08
C ALA A 490 4.24 9.64 -12.35
N HIS A 491 3.52 8.76 -13.06
CA HIS A 491 2.57 7.84 -12.43
C HIS A 491 3.28 6.84 -11.49
N ALA A 492 4.39 6.27 -11.93
CA ALA A 492 5.21 5.39 -11.10
C ALA A 492 5.74 6.12 -9.85
N LEU A 493 6.19 7.38 -9.98
CA LEU A 493 6.61 8.21 -8.85
C LEU A 493 5.45 8.44 -7.86
N ILE A 494 4.25 8.77 -8.34
CA ILE A 494 3.06 8.93 -7.47
C ILE A 494 2.78 7.64 -6.68
N CYS A 495 2.84 6.49 -7.34
CA CYS A 495 2.64 5.20 -6.69
C CYS A 495 3.80 4.85 -5.74
N PHE A 496 5.04 5.24 -6.07
CA PHE A 496 6.19 5.11 -5.19
C PHE A 496 6.05 5.94 -3.91
N LEU A 497 5.60 7.19 -4.01
CA LEU A 497 5.30 8.03 -2.85
C LEU A 497 4.18 7.46 -1.98
N ALA A 498 3.15 6.90 -2.60
CA ALA A 498 2.10 6.19 -1.89
C ALA A 498 2.64 4.95 -1.14
N LEU A 499 3.48 4.14 -1.79
CA LEU A 499 4.16 3.01 -1.15
C LEU A 499 5.03 3.46 0.03
N LEU A 500 5.72 4.58 -0.11
CA LEU A 500 6.55 5.14 0.95
C LEU A 500 5.71 5.51 2.19
N LEU A 501 4.61 6.25 2.01
CA LEU A 501 3.69 6.58 3.11
C LEU A 501 3.11 5.32 3.76
N TYR A 502 2.70 4.35 2.95
CA TYR A 502 2.20 3.06 3.41
C TYR A 502 3.24 2.35 4.30
N ARG A 503 4.50 2.32 3.86
CA ARG A 503 5.59 1.65 4.60
C ARG A 503 5.94 2.37 5.90
N VAL A 504 5.98 3.69 5.89
CA VAL A 504 6.19 4.47 7.14
C VAL A 504 5.05 4.23 8.12
N LEU A 505 3.81 4.23 7.66
CA LEU A 505 2.65 3.91 8.51
C LEU A 505 2.77 2.49 9.09
N ARG A 506 3.15 1.50 8.27
CA ARG A 506 3.39 0.12 8.72
C ARG A 506 4.49 0.03 9.78
N LEU A 507 5.61 0.74 9.59
CA LEU A 507 6.71 0.76 10.56
C LEU A 507 6.26 1.34 11.90
N ARG A 508 5.44 2.40 11.90
CA ARG A 508 4.87 2.99 13.12
C ARG A 508 3.94 2.02 13.85
N LEU A 509 3.03 1.38 13.13
CA LEU A 509 2.14 0.36 13.70
C LEU A 509 2.94 -0.81 14.29
N LYS A 510 3.95 -1.30 13.57
CA LYS A 510 4.83 -2.38 14.04
C LYS A 510 5.63 -1.99 15.28
N ALA A 511 6.15 -0.76 15.34
CA ALA A 511 6.91 -0.25 16.50
C ALA A 511 6.08 -0.23 17.80
N LYS A 512 4.77 -0.14 17.69
CA LYS A 512 3.81 -0.21 18.80
C LYS A 512 3.17 -1.59 18.97
N ALA A 513 3.69 -2.61 18.28
CA ALA A 513 3.14 -3.98 18.26
C ALA A 513 1.64 -4.03 17.92
N SER A 514 1.14 -3.07 17.15
CA SER A 514 -0.26 -3.01 16.75
C SER A 514 -0.59 -4.16 15.77
N PRO A 515 -1.71 -4.89 15.96
CA PRO A 515 -2.11 -5.98 15.08
C PRO A 515 -2.75 -5.50 13.77
N ILE A 516 -3.06 -4.21 13.64
CA ILE A 516 -3.75 -3.67 12.46
C ILE A 516 -2.78 -3.40 11.31
N SER A 517 -3.25 -3.62 10.08
CA SER A 517 -2.51 -3.27 8.86
C SER A 517 -2.70 -1.77 8.52
N PRO A 518 -1.83 -1.19 7.67
CA PRO A 518 -2.02 0.18 7.19
C PRO A 518 -3.36 0.41 6.50
N GLU A 519 -3.85 -0.55 5.69
CA GLU A 519 -5.15 -0.48 5.03
C GLU A 519 -6.27 -0.39 6.06
N ARG A 520 -6.21 -1.25 7.09
CA ARG A 520 -7.19 -1.23 8.17
C ARG A 520 -7.12 0.05 8.99
N ALA A 521 -5.93 0.61 9.18
CA ALA A 521 -5.75 1.90 9.84
C ALA A 521 -6.42 3.03 9.05
N LEU A 522 -6.20 3.08 7.73
CA LEU A 522 -6.85 4.06 6.85
C LEU A 522 -8.38 3.86 6.82
N GLU A 523 -8.85 2.62 6.80
CA GLU A 523 -10.29 2.31 6.85
C GLU A 523 -10.96 2.78 8.17
N ILE A 524 -10.29 2.58 9.31
CA ILE A 524 -10.76 3.06 10.62
C ILE A 524 -10.81 4.60 10.63
N ALA A 525 -9.74 5.24 10.14
CA ALA A 525 -9.65 6.69 10.06
C ALA A 525 -10.70 7.28 9.11
N ARG A 526 -10.95 6.68 7.94
CA ARG A 526 -11.93 7.11 6.92
C ARG A 526 -13.33 7.32 7.48
N ARG A 527 -13.71 6.61 8.54
CA ARG A 527 -15.02 6.76 9.18
C ARG A 527 -15.18 8.06 9.97
N ILE A 528 -14.10 8.84 10.15
CA ILE A 528 -14.20 10.20 10.67
C ILE A 528 -14.64 11.09 9.51
N GLN A 529 -15.82 11.72 9.67
CA GLN A 529 -16.47 12.48 8.63
C GLN A 529 -16.57 13.96 9.00
N TYR A 530 -16.46 14.80 8.01
CA TYR A 530 -16.79 16.22 8.09
C TYR A 530 -18.25 16.41 7.70
N HIS A 531 -18.99 17.10 8.54
CA HIS A 531 -20.39 17.40 8.37
C HIS A 531 -20.60 18.91 8.25
N GLN A 532 -21.52 19.29 7.38
CA GLN A 532 -21.99 20.66 7.26
C GLN A 532 -23.51 20.66 7.32
N VAL A 533 -24.05 21.50 8.19
CA VAL A 533 -25.49 21.62 8.45
C VAL A 533 -25.88 23.07 8.22
N THR A 534 -26.93 23.28 7.46
CA THR A 534 -27.54 24.60 7.29
C THR A 534 -28.85 24.65 8.10
N LEU A 535 -28.91 25.59 9.03
CA LEU A 535 -30.06 25.86 9.87
C LEU A 535 -30.81 27.07 9.31
N HIS A 536 -32.10 26.92 9.06
CA HIS A 536 -32.99 28.03 8.66
C HIS A 536 -32.51 28.80 7.42
N GLN A 537 -31.86 28.11 6.46
CA GLN A 537 -31.31 28.70 5.23
C GLN A 537 -30.32 29.89 5.42
N ARG A 538 -29.91 30.19 6.65
CA ARG A 538 -29.08 31.38 6.97
C ARG A 538 -27.86 31.10 7.85
N GLN A 539 -27.89 30.05 8.65
CA GLN A 539 -26.78 29.71 9.55
C GLN A 539 -26.21 28.36 9.15
N SER A 540 -24.92 28.32 8.84
CA SER A 540 -24.22 27.06 8.61
C SER A 540 -23.35 26.73 9.81
N ALA A 541 -23.43 25.49 10.27
CA ALA A 541 -22.52 24.90 11.23
C ALA A 541 -21.79 23.75 10.59
N SER A 542 -20.51 23.60 10.90
CA SER A 542 -19.71 22.49 10.41
C SER A 542 -18.88 21.86 11.53
N GLY A 543 -18.60 20.58 11.42
CA GLY A 543 -17.85 19.87 12.43
C GLY A 543 -17.45 18.47 11.99
N LEU A 544 -16.73 17.80 12.85
CA LEU A 544 -16.34 16.40 12.66
C LEU A 544 -17.27 15.47 13.45
N SER A 545 -17.44 14.26 12.94
CA SER A 545 -18.07 13.18 13.71
C SER A 545 -17.29 12.93 15.00
N THR A 546 -17.99 12.56 16.07
CA THR A 546 -17.36 12.17 17.33
C THR A 546 -16.49 10.93 17.11
N MET A 547 -15.20 11.02 17.46
CA MET A 547 -14.29 9.91 17.31
C MET A 547 -14.57 8.79 18.31
N THR A 548 -14.56 7.57 17.82
CA THR A 548 -14.63 6.36 18.63
C THR A 548 -13.33 6.14 19.42
N PRO A 549 -13.34 5.34 20.51
CA PRO A 549 -12.12 4.97 21.23
C PRO A 549 -11.06 4.34 20.30
N GLN A 550 -11.48 3.49 19.36
CA GLN A 550 -10.59 2.85 18.38
C GLN A 550 -9.90 3.88 17.45
N GLN A 551 -10.61 4.93 17.06
CA GLN A 551 -10.03 5.98 16.23
C GLN A 551 -9.01 6.82 17.01
N LYS A 552 -9.27 7.14 18.26
CA LYS A 552 -8.33 7.86 19.14
C LYS A 552 -7.06 7.03 19.38
N ASP A 553 -7.23 5.75 19.75
CA ASP A 553 -6.14 4.81 19.92
C ASP A 553 -5.26 4.68 18.66
N LEU A 554 -5.89 4.71 17.47
CA LEU A 554 -5.14 4.72 16.21
C LEU A 554 -4.21 5.93 16.10
N PHE A 555 -4.72 7.16 16.31
CA PHE A 555 -3.90 8.37 16.19
C PHE A 555 -2.79 8.42 17.24
N GLU A 556 -3.05 7.94 18.45
CA GLU A 556 -2.03 7.78 19.49
C GLU A 556 -0.98 6.74 19.09
N THR A 557 -1.40 5.59 18.58
CA THR A 557 -0.51 4.50 18.13
C THR A 557 0.45 4.96 17.03
N VAL A 558 -0.04 5.70 16.05
CA VAL A 558 0.79 6.20 14.95
C VAL A 558 1.51 7.51 15.28
N ALA A 559 1.29 8.06 16.48
CA ALA A 559 1.86 9.31 16.97
C ALA A 559 1.59 10.50 16.03
N LEU A 560 0.35 10.65 15.57
CA LEU A 560 -0.10 11.73 14.71
C LEU A 560 -1.24 12.52 15.37
N PRO A 561 -1.41 13.82 15.05
CA PRO A 561 -2.45 14.66 15.64
C PRO A 561 -3.85 14.21 15.22
N GLU A 562 -4.77 14.21 16.17
CA GLU A 562 -6.20 13.99 15.93
C GLU A 562 -6.78 15.05 14.96
N PRO A 563 -7.76 14.68 14.12
CA PRO A 563 -8.43 15.63 13.25
C PRO A 563 -9.10 16.79 14.00
N SER A 564 -8.94 18.00 13.47
CA SER A 564 -9.53 19.21 14.02
C SER A 564 -10.24 20.02 12.94
N ALA A 565 -11.50 20.38 13.19
CA ALA A 565 -12.29 21.18 12.25
C ALA A 565 -11.69 22.57 11.96
N LYS A 566 -10.80 23.07 12.81
CA LYS A 566 -10.13 24.37 12.64
C LYS A 566 -9.06 24.37 11.53
N HIS A 567 -8.62 23.21 11.10
CA HIS A 567 -7.52 23.05 10.15
C HIS A 567 -7.92 22.28 8.87
N LEU A 568 -9.23 22.23 8.60
CA LEU A 568 -9.80 21.56 7.42
C LEU A 568 -10.05 22.51 6.24
#